data_0b483492b2bbd0ec50929ca1d250a6f6
#
_entry.id   0b483492b2bbd0ec50929ca1d250a6f6
#
_cell.length_a   1.000
_cell.length_b   1.000
_cell.length_c   1.000
_cell.angle_alpha   90.00
_cell.angle_beta   90.00
_cell.angle_gamma   90.00
#
_symmetry.space_group_name_H-M   'P 1'
#
loop_
_entity.id
_entity.type
_entity.pdbx_description
1 polymer ?
#
loop_
_entity_poly.entity_id
_entity_poly.type
_entity_poly.pdbx_seq_one_letter_code
_entity_poly.pdbx_strand_id
1 'polypeptide(L)'
;ILAYEILKDMGMNLEDRTEVMMAIGNHDEATGTAVSDISAALILADKSDVHRNRVRNRDIVTFDKHDKVNYAVTKTDFIMDREKRKVTLDITIDNTICPVLDYFDIFMERTKMSKYAAKYLNIWLN
;
A
#
# COMPACT_ATOMS: atom_id res chain seq x y z
N ILE A 1 4.32 18.93 -3.76
CA ILE A 1 4.92 20.00 -4.59
C ILE A 1 5.70 19.40 -5.76
N LEU A 2 6.69 18.52 -5.54
CA LEU A 2 7.51 17.95 -6.61
C LEU A 2 6.68 17.22 -7.70
N ALA A 3 5.76 16.35 -7.29
CA ALA A 3 4.88 15.63 -8.23
C ALA A 3 4.04 16.59 -9.09
N TYR A 4 3.56 17.68 -8.50
CA TYR A 4 2.79 18.69 -9.24
C TYR A 4 3.60 19.33 -10.37
N GLU A 5 4.85 19.73 -10.10
CA GLU A 5 5.72 20.32 -11.12
C GLU A 5 6.06 19.31 -12.22
N ILE A 6 6.40 18.07 -11.86
CA ILE A 6 6.68 17.00 -12.84
C ILE A 6 5.48 16.78 -13.76
N LEU A 7 4.28 16.62 -13.20
CA LEU A 7 3.07 16.37 -13.98
C LEU A 7 2.70 17.56 -14.86
N LYS A 8 2.97 18.80 -14.40
CA LYS A 8 2.82 20.01 -15.19
C LYS A 8 3.76 20.02 -16.40
N ASP A 9 5.02 19.70 -16.20
CA ASP A 9 6.03 19.64 -17.25
C ASP A 9 5.74 18.53 -18.27
N MET A 10 5.08 17.45 -17.84
CA MET A 10 4.57 16.38 -18.70
C MET A 10 3.29 16.76 -19.47
N GLY A 11 2.76 17.98 -19.28
CA GLY A 11 1.57 18.47 -19.98
C GLY A 11 0.23 18.01 -19.41
N MET A 12 0.20 17.45 -18.20
CA MET A 12 -1.06 17.07 -17.54
C MET A 12 -1.89 18.33 -17.23
N ASN A 13 -3.19 18.31 -17.50
CA ASN A 13 -4.08 19.44 -17.22
C ASN A 13 -4.20 19.70 -15.71
N LEU A 14 -4.73 20.85 -15.33
CA LEU A 14 -4.78 21.30 -13.94
C LEU A 14 -5.71 20.42 -13.08
N GLU A 15 -6.83 19.97 -13.61
CA GLU A 15 -7.83 19.18 -12.90
C GLU A 15 -7.24 17.83 -12.50
N ASP A 16 -6.69 17.08 -13.46
CA ASP A 16 -6.05 15.78 -13.21
C ASP A 16 -4.86 15.90 -12.26
N ARG A 17 -4.03 16.96 -12.41
CA ARG A 17 -2.91 17.20 -11.48
C ARG A 17 -3.40 17.41 -10.06
N THR A 18 -4.48 18.18 -9.88
CA THR A 18 -5.05 18.45 -8.55
C THR A 18 -5.55 17.17 -7.93
N GLU A 19 -6.21 16.31 -8.70
CA GLU A 19 -6.70 15.02 -8.21
C GLU A 19 -5.56 14.08 -7.80
N VAL A 20 -4.50 13.99 -8.60
CA VAL A 20 -3.28 13.23 -8.25
C VAL A 20 -2.63 13.78 -6.98
N MET A 21 -2.56 15.10 -6.83
CA MET A 21 -1.98 15.71 -5.61
C MET A 21 -2.83 15.43 -4.37
N MET A 22 -4.15 15.44 -4.49
CA MET A 22 -5.05 15.05 -3.42
C MET A 22 -4.86 13.57 -3.03
N ALA A 23 -4.72 12.69 -4.01
CA ALA A 23 -4.45 11.27 -3.76
C ALA A 23 -3.12 11.08 -3.02
N ILE A 24 -2.04 11.74 -3.47
CA ILE A 24 -0.72 11.70 -2.81
C ILE A 24 -0.80 12.24 -1.38
N GLY A 25 -1.52 13.34 -1.15
CA GLY A 25 -1.65 13.95 0.19
C GLY A 25 -2.44 13.11 1.19
N ASN A 26 -3.24 12.15 0.71
CA ASN A 26 -4.15 11.36 1.54
C ASN A 26 -3.81 9.85 1.60
N HIS A 27 -2.59 9.43 1.21
CA HIS A 27 -2.22 8.01 1.21
C HIS A 27 -1.51 7.54 2.49
N ASP A 28 -1.09 8.45 3.37
CA ASP A 28 -0.34 8.11 4.59
C ASP A 28 -1.25 7.48 5.66
N GLU A 29 -0.77 6.45 6.37
CA GLU A 29 -1.52 5.75 7.42
C GLU A 29 -1.91 6.64 8.60
N ALA A 30 -1.11 7.64 8.92
CA ALA A 30 -1.33 8.46 10.11
C ALA A 30 -2.51 9.43 9.96
N THR A 31 -2.73 9.96 8.76
CA THR A 31 -3.69 11.06 8.52
C THR A 31 -4.53 10.89 7.27
N GLY A 32 -4.20 9.92 6.42
CA GLY A 32 -4.80 9.74 5.12
C GLY A 32 -6.14 9.01 5.15
N THR A 33 -6.94 9.27 4.13
CA THR A 33 -8.18 8.54 3.84
C THR A 33 -8.47 8.60 2.35
N ALA A 34 -9.28 7.68 1.85
CA ALA A 34 -9.74 7.73 0.46
C ALA A 34 -10.71 8.91 0.27
N VAL A 35 -10.32 9.86 -0.58
CA VAL A 35 -11.12 11.07 -0.89
C VAL A 35 -11.59 11.09 -2.35
N SER A 36 -11.09 10.19 -3.19
CA SER A 36 -11.50 9.96 -4.58
C SER A 36 -11.17 8.53 -5.00
N ASP A 37 -11.66 8.09 -6.16
CA ASP A 37 -11.35 6.77 -6.71
C ASP A 37 -9.84 6.60 -6.94
N ILE A 38 -9.15 7.65 -7.41
CA ILE A 38 -7.70 7.67 -7.61
C ILE A 38 -6.97 7.56 -6.26
N SER A 39 -7.43 8.30 -5.25
CA SER A 39 -6.90 8.21 -3.89
C SER A 39 -7.05 6.79 -3.32
N ALA A 40 -8.23 6.19 -3.47
CA ALA A 40 -8.48 4.82 -3.01
C ALA A 40 -7.61 3.79 -3.74
N ALA A 41 -7.44 3.94 -5.06
CA ALA A 41 -6.57 3.07 -5.86
C ALA A 41 -5.10 3.21 -5.44
N LEU A 42 -4.62 4.43 -5.21
CA LEU A 42 -3.26 4.69 -4.73
C LEU A 42 -3.02 4.04 -3.35
N ILE A 43 -3.97 4.19 -2.42
CA ILE A 43 -3.89 3.56 -1.10
C ILE A 43 -3.78 2.04 -1.23
N LEU A 44 -4.64 1.41 -2.03
CA LEU A 44 -4.58 -0.04 -2.23
C LEU A 44 -3.24 -0.49 -2.83
N ALA A 45 -2.74 0.22 -3.83
CA ALA A 45 -1.46 -0.09 -4.46
C ALA A 45 -0.28 0.07 -3.47
N ASP A 46 -0.20 1.20 -2.78
CA ASP A 46 0.88 1.48 -1.83
C ASP A 46 0.87 0.53 -0.63
N LYS A 47 -0.32 0.25 -0.07
CA LYS A 47 -0.43 -0.61 1.12
C LYS A 47 -0.29 -2.10 0.79
N SER A 48 -0.44 -2.51 -0.45
CA SER A 48 -0.19 -3.88 -0.91
C SER A 48 1.29 -4.17 -1.17
N ASP A 49 2.14 -3.14 -1.26
CA ASP A 49 3.57 -3.30 -1.54
C ASP A 49 4.35 -3.68 -0.27
N VAL A 50 4.26 -4.96 0.10
CA VAL A 50 4.99 -5.58 1.21
C VAL A 50 5.81 -6.74 0.65
N HIS A 51 7.13 -6.64 0.69
CA HIS A 51 8.02 -7.67 0.18
C HIS A 51 9.46 -7.46 0.66
N ARG A 52 10.24 -8.56 0.77
CA ARG A 52 11.65 -8.51 1.20
C ARG A 52 12.53 -7.56 0.38
N ASN A 53 12.22 -7.35 -0.89
CA ASN A 53 12.97 -6.44 -1.76
C ASN A 53 12.84 -4.96 -1.36
N ARG A 54 11.91 -4.62 -0.47
CA ARG A 54 11.77 -3.27 0.09
C ARG A 54 12.80 -2.96 1.16
N VAL A 55 13.37 -3.98 1.79
CA VAL A 55 14.37 -3.81 2.84
C VAL A 55 15.68 -3.33 2.20
N ARG A 56 16.07 -2.10 2.49
CA ARG A 56 17.30 -1.48 1.99
C ARG A 56 18.50 -1.80 2.86
N ASN A 57 18.27 -2.07 4.14
CA ASN A 57 19.29 -2.52 5.06
C ASN A 57 19.78 -3.91 4.62
N ARG A 58 21.10 -4.10 4.51
CA ARG A 58 21.70 -5.37 4.09
C ARG A 58 22.21 -6.21 5.25
N ASP A 59 22.21 -5.65 6.45
CA ASP A 59 22.66 -6.32 7.66
C ASP A 59 21.47 -6.80 8.48
N ILE A 60 21.17 -8.08 8.39
CA ILE A 60 20.05 -8.73 9.08
C ILE A 60 20.13 -8.56 10.60
N VAL A 61 21.33 -8.43 11.15
CA VAL A 61 21.55 -8.27 12.60
C VAL A 61 21.02 -6.92 13.09
N THR A 62 21.00 -5.91 12.22
CA THR A 62 20.55 -4.54 12.54
C THR A 62 19.12 -4.24 12.08
N PHE A 63 18.37 -5.26 11.64
CA PHE A 63 16.98 -5.09 11.23
C PHE A 63 16.13 -4.56 12.38
N ASP A 64 15.38 -3.50 12.13
CA ASP A 64 14.27 -3.11 12.98
C ASP A 64 13.05 -4.02 12.78
N LYS A 65 11.95 -3.74 13.51
CA LYS A 65 10.73 -4.56 13.40
C LYS A 65 10.11 -4.51 12.00
N HIS A 66 10.14 -3.34 11.34
CA HIS A 66 9.61 -3.16 9.98
C HIS A 66 10.46 -3.89 8.95
N ASP A 67 11.79 -3.79 9.06
CA ASP A 67 12.73 -4.51 8.20
C ASP A 67 12.49 -6.02 8.30
N LYS A 68 12.37 -6.54 9.52
CA LYS A 68 12.18 -7.97 9.81
C LYS A 68 10.91 -8.52 9.19
N VAL A 69 9.79 -7.79 9.35
CA VAL A 69 8.49 -8.20 8.82
C VAL A 69 8.50 -8.15 7.29
N ASN A 70 9.00 -7.05 6.68
CA ASN A 70 9.13 -6.97 5.23
C ASN A 70 10.05 -8.07 4.67
N TYR A 71 11.17 -8.36 5.34
CA TYR A 71 12.11 -9.38 4.90
C TYR A 71 11.54 -10.80 4.99
N ALA A 72 10.63 -11.05 5.93
CA ALA A 72 9.92 -12.32 6.05
C ALA A 72 8.91 -12.55 4.91
N VAL A 73 8.44 -11.49 4.25
CA VAL A 73 7.53 -11.61 3.10
C VAL A 73 8.31 -12.06 1.86
N THR A 74 8.01 -13.27 1.40
CA THR A 74 8.67 -13.90 0.25
C THR A 74 7.92 -13.75 -1.05
N LYS A 75 6.60 -13.55 -0.95
CA LYS A 75 5.71 -13.37 -2.11
C LYS A 75 4.54 -12.49 -1.72
N THR A 76 4.14 -11.62 -2.64
CA THR A 76 2.92 -10.82 -2.53
C THR A 76 2.25 -10.79 -3.89
N ASP A 77 1.01 -11.28 -3.94
CA ASP A 77 0.16 -11.24 -5.13
C ASP A 77 -1.05 -10.33 -4.86
N PHE A 78 -1.29 -9.42 -5.78
CA PHE A 78 -2.48 -8.58 -5.79
C PHE A 78 -3.40 -9.05 -6.91
N ILE A 79 -4.47 -9.77 -6.56
CA ILE A 79 -5.34 -10.47 -7.50
C ILE A 79 -6.68 -9.75 -7.56
N MET A 80 -7.06 -9.30 -8.77
CA MET A 80 -8.33 -8.61 -9.01
C MET A 80 -9.33 -9.50 -9.73
N ASP A 81 -10.48 -9.74 -9.11
CA ASP A 81 -11.65 -10.38 -9.72
C ASP A 81 -12.71 -9.28 -9.97
N ARG A 82 -12.81 -8.86 -11.23
CA ARG A 82 -13.72 -7.77 -11.63
C ARG A 82 -15.19 -8.18 -11.54
N GLU A 83 -15.51 -9.43 -11.87
CA GLU A 83 -16.89 -9.93 -11.86
C GLU A 83 -17.45 -9.97 -10.45
N LYS A 84 -16.63 -10.43 -9.49
CA LYS A 84 -16.97 -10.47 -8.07
C LYS A 84 -16.72 -9.17 -7.33
N ARG A 85 -16.20 -8.15 -8.01
CA ARG A 85 -15.77 -6.88 -7.38
C ARG A 85 -14.90 -7.13 -6.14
N LYS A 86 -13.89 -7.96 -6.31
CA LYS A 86 -13.05 -8.45 -5.22
C LYS A 86 -11.57 -8.26 -5.56
N VAL A 87 -10.81 -7.83 -4.57
CA VAL A 87 -9.35 -7.86 -4.56
C VAL A 87 -8.90 -8.82 -3.46
N THR A 88 -7.93 -9.65 -3.79
CA THR A 88 -7.25 -10.51 -2.81
C THR A 88 -5.78 -10.10 -2.76
N LEU A 89 -5.31 -9.79 -1.57
CA LEU A 89 -3.90 -9.58 -1.26
C LEU A 89 -3.37 -10.87 -0.62
N ASP A 90 -2.68 -11.67 -1.41
CA ASP A 90 -2.10 -12.95 -0.96
C ASP A 90 -0.62 -12.74 -0.59
N ILE A 91 -0.30 -12.92 0.70
CA ILE A 91 1.01 -12.66 1.26
C ILE A 91 1.58 -13.94 1.84
N THR A 92 2.73 -14.37 1.34
CA THR A 92 3.48 -15.51 1.87
C THR A 92 4.57 -15.04 2.83
N ILE A 93 4.50 -15.49 4.08
CA ILE A 93 5.41 -15.10 5.15
C ILE A 93 6.27 -16.29 5.56
N ASP A 94 7.58 -16.09 5.61
CA ASP A 94 8.53 -17.06 6.15
C ASP A 94 8.53 -17.00 7.69
N ASN A 95 7.84 -17.94 8.31
CA ASN A 95 7.69 -18.02 9.76
C ASN A 95 9.00 -18.33 10.51
N THR A 96 10.07 -18.71 9.82
CA THR A 96 11.38 -18.89 10.43
C THR A 96 12.08 -17.57 10.70
N ILE A 97 11.68 -16.50 10.00
CA ILE A 97 12.23 -15.15 10.14
C ILE A 97 11.38 -14.34 11.12
N CYS A 98 10.05 -14.42 11.00
CA CYS A 98 9.13 -13.61 11.76
C CYS A 98 7.77 -14.32 11.90
N PRO A 99 7.19 -14.40 13.13
CA PRO A 99 5.83 -14.90 13.30
C PRO A 99 4.81 -14.10 12.52
N VAL A 100 3.74 -14.75 12.02
CA VAL A 100 2.65 -14.06 11.30
C VAL A 100 1.99 -12.97 12.14
N LEU A 101 1.94 -13.13 13.45
CA LEU A 101 1.38 -12.13 14.36
C LEU A 101 2.16 -10.80 14.31
N ASP A 102 3.48 -10.84 14.16
CA ASP A 102 4.30 -9.63 14.06
C ASP A 102 3.96 -8.81 12.80
N TYR A 103 3.55 -9.49 11.70
CA TYR A 103 3.04 -8.82 10.51
C TYR A 103 1.79 -7.99 10.85
N PHE A 104 0.83 -8.56 11.56
CA PHE A 104 -0.39 -7.85 11.94
C PHE A 104 -0.12 -6.73 12.94
N ASP A 105 0.77 -6.93 13.89
CA ASP A 105 1.16 -5.89 14.86
C ASP A 105 1.74 -4.65 14.15
N ILE A 106 2.57 -4.87 13.13
CA ILE A 106 3.23 -3.79 12.39
C ILE A 106 2.30 -3.17 11.34
N PHE A 107 1.50 -3.99 10.64
CA PHE A 107 0.73 -3.54 9.46
C PHE A 107 -0.79 -3.50 9.67
N MET A 108 -1.27 -3.52 10.91
CA MET A 108 -2.71 -3.46 11.19
C MET A 108 -3.36 -2.18 10.63
N GLU A 109 -2.73 -1.03 10.82
CA GLU A 109 -3.28 0.25 10.32
C GLU A 109 -3.26 0.29 8.79
N ARG A 110 -2.22 -0.24 8.14
CA ARG A 110 -2.19 -0.42 6.68
C ARG A 110 -3.37 -1.26 6.19
N THR A 111 -3.59 -2.40 6.86
CA THR A 111 -4.68 -3.31 6.51
C THR A 111 -6.04 -2.65 6.67
N LYS A 112 -6.26 -1.92 7.76
CA LYS A 112 -7.49 -1.14 7.96
C LYS A 112 -7.69 -0.10 6.87
N MET A 113 -6.65 0.68 6.56
CA MET A 113 -6.70 1.71 5.52
C MET A 113 -7.02 1.12 4.15
N SER A 114 -6.40 -0.04 3.80
CA SER A 114 -6.72 -0.78 2.58
C SER A 114 -8.18 -1.21 2.53
N LYS A 115 -8.74 -1.69 3.65
CA LYS A 115 -10.17 -2.07 3.72
C LYS A 115 -11.10 -0.86 3.53
N TYR A 116 -10.77 0.30 4.10
CA TYR A 116 -11.54 1.52 3.89
C TYR A 116 -11.47 2.00 2.44
N ALA A 117 -10.29 1.96 1.80
CA ALA A 117 -10.12 2.29 0.39
C ALA A 117 -10.90 1.32 -0.53
N ALA A 118 -10.85 0.02 -0.25
CA ALA A 118 -11.65 -0.97 -0.98
C ALA A 118 -13.15 -0.69 -0.84
N LYS A 119 -13.62 -0.39 0.38
CA LYS A 119 -15.02 -0.02 0.62
C LYS A 119 -15.42 1.25 -0.14
N TYR A 120 -14.53 2.25 -0.22
CA TYR A 120 -14.76 3.45 -1.00
C TYR A 120 -15.03 3.14 -2.47
N LEU A 121 -14.25 2.23 -3.06
CA LEU A 121 -14.43 1.73 -4.43
C LEU A 121 -15.58 0.72 -4.57
N ASN A 122 -16.27 0.40 -3.49
CA ASN A 122 -17.33 -0.60 -3.46
C ASN A 122 -16.84 -1.99 -3.94
N ILE A 123 -15.66 -2.40 -3.46
CA ILE A 123 -15.05 -3.71 -3.71
C ILE A 123 -14.71 -4.41 -2.38
N TRP A 124 -14.61 -5.73 -2.43
CA TRP A 124 -14.19 -6.55 -1.29
C TRP A 124 -12.67 -6.72 -1.27
N LEU A 125 -12.04 -6.52 -0.12
CA LEU A 125 -10.64 -6.84 0.10
C LEU A 125 -10.51 -8.05 1.06
N ASN A 126 -9.82 -9.08 0.57
CA ASN A 126 -9.40 -10.26 1.34
C ASN A 126 -7.91 -10.25 1.56
#